data_18f6dca6a1924df1c617ba14e78c98b2
#
_entry.id   18f6dca6a1924df1c617ba14e78c98b2
#
_cell.length_a   1.000
_cell.length_b   1.000
_cell.length_c   1.000
_cell.angle_alpha   90.00
_cell.angle_beta   90.00
_cell.angle_gamma   90.00
#
_symmetry.space_group_name_H-M   'P 1'
#
loop_
_entity.id
_entity.type
_entity.pdbx_description
1 polymer ?
#
loop_
_entity_poly.entity_id
_entity_poly.type
_entity_poly.pdbx_seq_one_letter_code
_entity_poly.pdbx_strand_id
1 'polypeptide(L)'
;MAYTVYSYTASYSQEGLYAISAGVAHDKIEDTVYAIREELEKLTAGGVTDDELRISKEQTKGSYIFSLENTGSRMVSNGKYAINCNIVRNPEDVIRQIDAVDHDDIRRMAGLITDVGTYSGTLVSKRDVDLASLMK
;
A
#
# COMPACT_ATOMS: atom_id res chain seq x y z
N MET A 1 -0.57 -12.73 -17.86
CA MET A 1 0.20 -11.50 -17.58
C MET A 1 -0.79 -10.42 -17.18
N ALA A 2 -0.52 -9.69 -16.10
CA ALA A 2 -1.35 -8.57 -15.69
C ALA A 2 -1.04 -7.33 -16.54
N TYR A 3 -2.05 -6.54 -16.86
CA TYR A 3 -1.88 -5.25 -17.54
C TYR A 3 -1.46 -4.17 -16.55
N THR A 4 -2.04 -4.21 -15.36
CA THR A 4 -1.71 -3.29 -14.26
C THR A 4 -1.85 -4.02 -12.94
N VAL A 5 -0.94 -3.76 -12.01
CA VAL A 5 -1.07 -4.14 -10.60
C VAL A 5 -0.54 -2.98 -9.78
N TYR A 6 -1.31 -2.52 -8.82
CA TYR A 6 -0.89 -1.47 -7.90
C TYR A 6 -1.57 -1.63 -6.55
N SER A 7 -0.94 -1.08 -5.54
CA SER A 7 -1.52 -0.99 -4.20
C SER A 7 -1.60 0.47 -3.77
N TYR A 8 -2.57 0.76 -2.91
CA TYR A 8 -2.73 2.09 -2.33
C TYR A 8 -3.33 2.03 -0.94
N THR A 9 -3.12 3.08 -0.20
CA THR A 9 -3.72 3.29 1.11
C THR A 9 -4.66 4.48 1.08
N ALA A 10 -5.79 4.36 1.78
CA ALA A 10 -6.64 5.50 2.09
C ALA A 10 -6.76 5.61 3.60
N SER A 11 -6.54 6.83 4.13
CA SER A 11 -6.58 7.09 5.56
C SER A 11 -7.72 8.05 5.87
N TYR A 12 -8.54 7.66 6.82
CA TYR A 12 -9.65 8.43 7.37
C TYR A 12 -9.35 8.78 8.83
N SER A 13 -10.24 9.52 9.49
CA SER A 13 -10.01 9.98 10.86
C SER A 13 -9.91 8.86 11.90
N GLN A 14 -10.62 7.76 11.70
CA GLN A 14 -10.68 6.63 12.64
C GLN A 14 -10.37 5.28 12.00
N GLU A 15 -10.34 5.22 10.67
CA GLU A 15 -10.19 3.99 9.91
C GLU A 15 -9.19 4.18 8.78
N GLY A 16 -8.69 3.07 8.24
CA GLY A 16 -7.82 3.06 7.07
C GLY A 16 -8.19 1.90 6.14
N LEU A 17 -7.85 2.06 4.88
CA LEU A 17 -7.97 1.02 3.86
C LEU A 17 -6.62 0.81 3.20
N TYR A 18 -6.21 -0.45 3.09
CA TYR A 18 -5.18 -0.88 2.16
C TYR A 18 -5.85 -1.69 1.06
N ALA A 19 -5.59 -1.36 -0.18
CA ALA A 19 -6.19 -2.05 -1.32
C ALA A 19 -5.14 -2.42 -2.36
N ILE A 20 -5.35 -3.58 -2.99
CA ILE A 20 -4.61 -4.03 -4.16
C ILE A 20 -5.60 -4.09 -5.31
N SER A 21 -5.23 -3.50 -6.43
CA SER A 21 -6.02 -3.51 -7.66
C SER A 21 -5.20 -4.10 -8.80
N ALA A 22 -5.80 -5.00 -9.55
CA ALA A 22 -5.17 -5.63 -10.70
C ALA A 22 -6.10 -5.63 -11.91
N GLY A 23 -5.58 -5.21 -13.05
CA GLY A 23 -6.22 -5.36 -14.36
C GLY A 23 -5.58 -6.52 -15.11
N VAL A 24 -6.37 -7.56 -15.43
CA VAL A 24 -5.85 -8.81 -16.00
C VAL A 24 -6.75 -9.34 -17.11
N ALA A 25 -6.21 -10.24 -17.93
CA ALA A 25 -7.01 -11.00 -18.87
C ALA A 25 -7.91 -12.00 -18.12
N HIS A 26 -9.08 -12.33 -18.70
CA HIS A 26 -10.08 -13.19 -18.04
C HIS A 26 -9.57 -14.57 -17.65
N ASP A 27 -8.66 -15.14 -18.43
CA ASP A 27 -8.05 -16.44 -18.17
C ASP A 27 -6.94 -16.38 -17.09
N LYS A 28 -6.64 -15.19 -16.57
CA LYS A 28 -5.57 -14.94 -15.60
C LYS A 28 -6.06 -14.44 -14.24
N ILE A 29 -7.36 -14.37 -14.03
CA ILE A 29 -7.95 -13.89 -12.78
C ILE A 29 -7.49 -14.73 -11.60
N GLU A 30 -7.68 -16.05 -11.67
CA GLU A 30 -7.32 -16.97 -10.59
C GLU A 30 -5.82 -16.96 -10.31
N ASP A 31 -4.99 -17.10 -11.36
CA ASP A 31 -3.52 -17.03 -11.25
C ASP A 31 -3.08 -15.74 -10.55
N THR A 32 -3.75 -14.61 -10.85
CA THR A 32 -3.41 -13.31 -10.27
C THR A 32 -3.79 -13.22 -8.80
N VAL A 33 -4.96 -13.72 -8.41
CA VAL A 33 -5.37 -13.74 -7.00
C VAL A 33 -4.41 -14.60 -6.18
N TYR A 34 -4.05 -15.79 -6.68
CA TYR A 34 -3.07 -16.65 -6.01
C TYR A 34 -1.69 -15.99 -5.90
N ALA A 35 -1.21 -15.33 -6.96
CA ALA A 35 0.06 -14.63 -6.92
C ALA A 35 0.06 -13.49 -5.89
N ILE A 36 -1.02 -12.71 -5.81
CA ILE A 36 -1.17 -11.65 -4.79
C ILE A 36 -1.12 -12.25 -3.38
N ARG A 37 -1.84 -13.33 -3.14
CA ARG A 37 -1.81 -14.02 -1.84
C ARG A 37 -0.43 -14.52 -1.49
N GLU A 38 0.23 -15.19 -2.41
CA GLU A 38 1.59 -15.71 -2.22
C GLU A 38 2.58 -14.58 -1.84
N GLU A 39 2.50 -13.43 -2.49
CA GLU A 39 3.34 -12.27 -2.15
C GLU A 39 3.02 -11.69 -0.76
N LEU A 40 1.74 -11.64 -0.38
CA LEU A 40 1.34 -11.21 0.96
C LEU A 40 1.82 -12.20 2.04
N GLU A 41 1.73 -13.51 1.78
CA GLU A 41 2.24 -14.55 2.67
C GLU A 41 3.76 -14.47 2.83
N LYS A 42 4.50 -14.26 1.74
CA LYS A 42 5.95 -14.04 1.78
C LYS A 42 6.30 -12.82 2.62
N LEU A 43 5.58 -11.71 2.44
CA LEU A 43 5.79 -10.50 3.21
C LEU A 43 5.61 -10.73 4.72
N THR A 44 4.62 -11.54 5.09
CA THR A 44 4.34 -11.85 6.50
C THR A 44 5.35 -12.83 7.09
N ALA A 45 5.75 -13.86 6.32
CA ALA A 45 6.63 -14.91 6.79
C ALA A 45 8.11 -14.50 6.83
N GLY A 46 8.56 -13.79 5.79
CA GLY A 46 9.98 -13.44 5.59
C GLY A 46 10.30 -11.96 5.73
N GLY A 47 9.27 -11.10 5.65
CA GLY A 47 9.47 -9.66 5.57
C GLY A 47 10.07 -9.23 4.23
N VAL A 48 10.83 -8.15 4.26
CA VAL A 48 11.58 -7.61 3.12
C VAL A 48 13.08 -7.73 3.37
N THR A 49 13.86 -7.79 2.32
CA THR A 49 15.33 -7.75 2.41
C THR A 49 15.82 -6.34 2.73
N ASP A 50 17.05 -6.22 3.20
CA ASP A 50 17.70 -4.92 3.47
C ASP A 50 17.72 -4.03 2.22
N ASP A 51 18.00 -4.62 1.05
CA ASP A 51 18.01 -3.90 -0.22
C ASP A 51 16.61 -3.41 -0.64
N GLU A 52 15.58 -4.23 -0.49
CA GLU A 52 14.21 -3.83 -0.77
C GLU A 52 13.76 -2.69 0.14
N LEU A 53 14.04 -2.79 1.44
CA LEU A 53 13.72 -1.72 2.39
C LEU A 53 14.46 -0.43 2.04
N ARG A 54 15.75 -0.51 1.73
CA ARG A 54 16.56 0.64 1.32
C ARG A 54 16.02 1.30 0.05
N ILE A 55 15.76 0.51 -0.99
CA ILE A 55 15.23 1.02 -2.27
C ILE A 55 13.86 1.67 -2.07
N SER A 56 12.98 1.05 -1.31
CA SER A 56 11.64 1.57 -1.02
C SER A 56 11.71 2.91 -0.27
N LYS A 57 12.62 3.05 0.70
CA LYS A 57 12.86 4.32 1.39
C LYS A 57 13.32 5.40 0.43
N GLU A 58 14.32 5.12 -0.42
CA GLU A 58 14.83 6.09 -1.38
C GLU A 58 13.75 6.53 -2.38
N GLN A 59 12.96 5.59 -2.91
CA GLN A 59 11.85 5.90 -3.80
C GLN A 59 10.78 6.76 -3.10
N THR A 60 10.44 6.42 -1.85
CA THR A 60 9.44 7.17 -1.08
C THR A 60 9.92 8.59 -0.79
N LYS A 61 11.18 8.77 -0.40
CA LYS A 61 11.79 10.10 -0.20
C LYS A 61 11.80 10.91 -1.49
N GLY A 62 12.24 10.29 -2.60
CA GLY A 62 12.24 10.94 -3.91
C GLY A 62 10.84 11.40 -4.32
N SER A 63 9.83 10.54 -4.24
CA SER A 63 8.44 10.88 -4.55
C SER A 63 7.90 11.99 -3.64
N TYR A 64 8.24 11.96 -2.37
CA TYR A 64 7.85 13.00 -1.42
C TYR A 64 8.48 14.36 -1.79
N ILE A 65 9.80 14.41 -2.07
CA ILE A 65 10.49 15.63 -2.46
C ILE A 65 9.87 16.21 -3.74
N PHE A 66 9.65 15.40 -4.77
CA PHE A 66 8.99 15.84 -6.00
C PHE A 66 7.59 16.41 -5.75
N SER A 67 6.84 15.82 -4.81
CA SER A 67 5.52 16.34 -4.45
C SER A 67 5.55 17.75 -3.86
N LEU A 68 6.68 18.15 -3.26
CA LEU A 68 6.86 19.48 -2.66
C LEU A 68 7.09 20.58 -3.70
N GLU A 69 7.48 20.24 -4.93
CA GLU A 69 7.66 21.22 -6.01
C GLU A 69 6.31 21.83 -6.44
N ASN A 70 5.22 21.08 -6.30
CA ASN A 70 3.88 21.55 -6.64
C ASN A 70 3.24 22.27 -5.46
N THR A 71 3.03 23.59 -5.60
CA THR A 71 2.42 24.43 -4.55
C THR A 71 1.02 24.00 -4.16
N GLY A 72 0.21 23.51 -5.13
CA GLY A 72 -1.12 22.96 -4.87
C GLY A 72 -1.07 21.70 -4.02
N SER A 73 -0.16 20.78 -4.32
CA SER A 73 0.05 19.56 -3.53
C SER A 73 0.50 19.91 -2.10
N ARG A 74 1.40 20.86 -1.94
CA ARG A 74 1.84 21.35 -0.62
C ARG A 74 0.68 21.96 0.18
N MET A 75 -0.13 22.80 -0.46
CA MET A 75 -1.29 23.42 0.16
C MET A 75 -2.29 22.35 0.65
N VAL A 76 -2.66 21.39 -0.20
CA VAL A 76 -3.59 20.32 0.13
C VAL A 76 -3.04 19.45 1.27
N SER A 77 -1.77 19.08 1.19
CA SER A 77 -1.11 18.26 2.23
C SER A 77 -1.11 18.99 3.57
N ASN A 78 -0.64 20.23 3.61
CA ASN A 78 -0.58 21.01 4.85
C ASN A 78 -1.98 21.27 5.42
N GLY A 79 -2.95 21.60 4.58
CA GLY A 79 -4.34 21.79 5.00
C GLY A 79 -4.94 20.51 5.59
N LYS A 80 -4.72 19.37 4.96
CA LYS A 80 -5.19 18.06 5.48
C LYS A 80 -4.61 17.75 6.87
N TYR A 81 -3.31 17.95 7.07
CA TYR A 81 -2.68 17.69 8.36
C TYR A 81 -3.05 18.72 9.42
N ALA A 82 -3.18 19.99 9.05
CA ALA A 82 -3.62 21.02 9.98
C ALA A 82 -5.05 20.75 10.48
N ILE A 83 -5.97 20.38 9.58
CA ILE A 83 -7.38 20.14 9.94
C ILE A 83 -7.54 18.82 10.74
N ASN A 84 -6.90 17.73 10.30
CA ASN A 84 -7.14 16.42 10.90
C ASN A 84 -6.28 16.14 12.13
N CYS A 85 -5.08 16.69 12.19
CA CYS A 85 -4.08 16.37 13.21
C CYS A 85 -3.63 17.60 14.01
N ASN A 86 -4.07 18.79 13.65
CA ASN A 86 -3.63 20.07 14.21
C ASN A 86 -2.10 20.26 14.17
N ILE A 87 -1.45 19.78 13.11
CA ILE A 87 -0.01 19.89 12.90
C ILE A 87 0.30 20.46 11.51
N VAL A 88 1.42 21.17 11.40
CA VAL A 88 2.05 21.52 10.12
C VAL A 88 3.28 20.64 9.97
N ARG A 89 3.33 19.85 8.89
CA ARG A 89 4.47 18.97 8.63
C ARG A 89 5.68 19.73 8.13
N ASN A 90 6.80 19.55 8.80
CA ASN A 90 8.09 19.96 8.27
C ASN A 90 8.61 18.85 7.33
N PRO A 91 9.04 19.17 6.08
CA PRO A 91 9.59 18.18 5.16
C PRO A 91 10.74 17.34 5.73
N GLU A 92 11.62 17.96 6.51
CA GLU A 92 12.75 17.27 7.15
C GLU A 92 12.29 16.20 8.14
N ASP A 93 11.20 16.47 8.87
CA ASP A 93 10.63 15.51 9.83
C ASP A 93 10.03 14.30 9.10
N VAL A 94 9.40 14.52 7.95
CA VAL A 94 8.87 13.42 7.12
C VAL A 94 10.00 12.54 6.60
N ILE A 95 11.08 13.13 6.11
CA ILE A 95 12.25 12.39 5.64
C ILE A 95 12.86 11.57 6.78
N ARG A 96 13.02 12.15 7.98
CA ARG A 96 13.51 11.42 9.15
C ARG A 96 12.60 10.26 9.53
N GLN A 97 11.29 10.42 9.45
CA GLN A 97 10.33 9.34 9.72
C GLN A 97 10.46 8.20 8.70
N ILE A 98 10.66 8.52 7.41
CA ILE A 98 10.91 7.50 6.38
C ILE A 98 12.22 6.76 6.67
N ASP A 99 13.28 7.47 7.03
CA ASP A 99 14.57 6.85 7.35
C ASP A 99 14.50 5.97 8.61
N ALA A 100 13.65 6.32 9.57
CA ALA A 100 13.48 5.59 10.82
C ALA A 100 12.72 4.26 10.68
N VAL A 101 11.99 4.03 9.57
CA VAL A 101 11.26 2.78 9.35
C VAL A 101 12.24 1.60 9.34
N ASP A 102 11.94 0.55 10.07
CA ASP A 102 12.76 -0.66 10.14
C ASP A 102 11.98 -1.93 9.76
N HIS A 103 12.64 -3.08 9.83
CA HIS A 103 12.04 -4.37 9.51
C HIS A 103 10.91 -4.75 10.47
N ASP A 104 10.96 -4.31 11.72
CA ASP A 104 9.92 -4.59 12.71
C ASP A 104 8.66 -3.81 12.38
N ASP A 105 8.80 -2.56 11.92
CA ASP A 105 7.68 -1.76 11.41
C ASP A 105 7.01 -2.44 10.21
N ILE A 106 7.80 -2.94 9.25
CA ILE A 106 7.28 -3.66 8.09
C ILE A 106 6.53 -4.92 8.52
N ARG A 107 7.10 -5.74 9.39
CA ARG A 107 6.46 -6.95 9.91
C ARG A 107 5.15 -6.65 10.63
N ARG A 108 5.15 -5.62 11.48
CA ARG A 108 3.95 -5.18 12.20
C ARG A 108 2.84 -4.76 11.23
N MET A 109 3.17 -3.98 10.20
CA MET A 109 2.19 -3.56 9.19
C MET A 109 1.74 -4.73 8.31
N ALA A 110 2.64 -5.62 7.91
CA ALA A 110 2.31 -6.82 7.17
C ALA A 110 1.27 -7.67 7.92
N GLY A 111 1.44 -7.88 9.21
CA GLY A 111 0.48 -8.59 10.04
C GLY A 111 -0.92 -7.98 10.06
N LEU A 112 -1.02 -6.65 9.97
CA LEU A 112 -2.31 -5.95 9.90
C LEU A 112 -3.00 -6.10 8.54
N ILE A 113 -2.23 -6.04 7.44
CA ILE A 113 -2.79 -6.09 6.08
C ILE A 113 -3.01 -7.51 5.57
N THR A 114 -2.53 -8.53 6.27
CA THR A 114 -2.69 -9.96 5.90
C THR A 114 -3.70 -10.69 6.76
N ASP A 115 -4.42 -10.01 7.63
CA ASP A 115 -5.52 -10.62 8.38
C ASP A 115 -6.69 -10.93 7.44
N VAL A 116 -6.76 -12.19 7.02
CA VAL A 116 -7.77 -12.70 6.06
C VAL A 116 -9.20 -12.45 6.52
N GLY A 117 -9.43 -12.35 7.82
CA GLY A 117 -10.75 -12.09 8.39
C GLY A 117 -11.31 -10.70 8.05
N THR A 118 -10.45 -9.78 7.61
CA THR A 118 -10.81 -8.39 7.26
C THR A 118 -10.88 -8.13 5.75
N TYR A 119 -10.62 -9.14 4.91
CA TYR A 119 -10.61 -8.96 3.47
C TYR A 119 -12.01 -8.80 2.88
N SER A 120 -12.12 -7.85 1.97
CA SER A 120 -13.23 -7.81 1.02
C SER A 120 -12.68 -7.77 -0.41
N GLY A 121 -13.34 -8.45 -1.33
CA GLY A 121 -12.92 -8.50 -2.72
C GLY A 121 -14.04 -8.08 -3.66
N THR A 122 -13.71 -7.36 -4.71
CA THR A 122 -14.61 -6.98 -5.79
C THR A 122 -14.00 -7.37 -7.12
N LEU A 123 -14.75 -8.09 -7.93
CA LEU A 123 -14.37 -8.48 -9.28
C LEU A 123 -15.36 -7.91 -10.29
N VAL A 124 -14.84 -7.23 -11.32
CA VAL A 124 -15.61 -6.83 -12.49
C VAL A 124 -15.14 -7.65 -13.67
N SER A 125 -15.94 -8.60 -14.10
CA SER A 125 -15.59 -9.56 -15.16
C SER A 125 -16.82 -9.92 -15.97
N LYS A 126 -16.60 -10.36 -17.23
CA LYS A 126 -17.65 -11.02 -18.06
C LYS A 126 -17.87 -12.48 -17.68
N ARG A 127 -16.94 -13.08 -16.94
CA ARG A 127 -17.04 -14.44 -16.42
C ARG A 127 -17.51 -14.39 -14.98
N ASP A 128 -18.32 -15.38 -14.62
CA ASP A 128 -18.64 -15.65 -13.23
C ASP A 128 -17.47 -16.39 -12.60
N VAL A 129 -16.88 -15.81 -11.56
CA VAL A 129 -15.75 -16.37 -10.81
C VAL A 129 -16.07 -16.26 -9.32
N ASP A 130 -16.01 -17.37 -8.62
CA ASP A 130 -16.19 -17.40 -7.17
C ASP A 130 -14.95 -16.80 -6.46
N LEU A 131 -14.95 -15.47 -6.37
CA LEU A 131 -13.86 -14.75 -5.71
C LEU A 131 -13.70 -15.15 -4.24
N ALA A 132 -14.79 -15.46 -3.57
CA ALA A 132 -14.76 -15.84 -2.15
C ALA A 132 -13.98 -17.14 -1.91
N SER A 133 -14.04 -18.10 -2.85
CA SER A 133 -13.25 -19.33 -2.76
C SER A 133 -11.74 -19.10 -2.98
N LEU A 134 -11.39 -18.08 -3.79
CA LEU A 134 -10.00 -17.76 -4.11
C LEU A 134 -9.32 -16.93 -3.01
N MET A 135 -10.10 -16.30 -2.15
CA MET A 135 -9.60 -15.44 -1.05
C MET A 135 -9.44 -16.18 0.28
N LYS A 136 -9.84 -17.45 0.35
CA LYS A 136 -9.66 -18.33 1.51
C LYS A 136 -8.25 -18.93 1.50
#